data_2447cd60c50276b0b408735ea8721539
#
_entry.id   2447cd60c50276b0b408735ea8721539
#
_cell.length_a   1.000
_cell.length_b   1.000
_cell.length_c   1.000
_cell.angle_alpha   90.00
_cell.angle_beta   90.00
_cell.angle_gamma   90.00
#
_symmetry.space_group_name_H-M   'P 1'
#
loop_
_entity.id
_entity.type
_entity.pdbx_description
1 polymer ?
#
loop_
_entity_poly.entity_id
_entity_poly.type
_entity_poly.pdbx_seq_one_letter_code
_entity_poly.pdbx_strand_id
1 'polypeptide(L)'
;MKNLKFLSPKPLPFTFDDWIKHPFAERIRLLCVAWATQGYGAPVAIYFFYVFKILFYVAGWVFFCGFSTTLGNAGEIATWWFVPEALEKFILWSMLFELLGLGCGSGPLTARYFPPFSAPLHFARPGTVKMPLFQKLPFIGSDKRNMLDVLLYVSLLGFLLKALVAPYVAFQAIIPVVVLVIVLGILDKTIFLAARSEHYLIALFCFLFAGEEIAGAKLVWMAIWWGAAASKFTHHFPTVVGVMLSNHAVLRWDWFKKKLYKNYPTDLRPSQLAITLAHISTIVEFAFPLLLLLGDGGTLTTFALVNMFIFHLYITSSVPMGVPLEWNVIMVYGAFMLFGYHADVSVLSLHSPLLIAVLFVSLLVIPILGNLFPQWISFLLSMRYYAGNWAYSIWLFKGDAEEKLNQHIKKASPTVMHQLANFYDANTSQLVFSKVIAFRAMHLHGRALQLLVPKAVDDIEQYSWRDGELVAGIVLGWNFGEGHLHNEQLLNSVQKRCNFKSGELRCIFVESQPIHQQHMDWRIVDAKDGQLENGKISIKELIELQPY
;
A
#
# COMPACT_ATOMS: atom_id res chain seq x y z
N MET A 1 13.48 -27.94 -4.37
CA MET A 1 13.82 -26.61 -3.83
C MET A 1 13.64 -26.49 -2.30
N LYS A 2 13.02 -27.46 -1.64
CA LYS A 2 12.62 -27.38 -0.22
C LYS A 2 13.74 -27.29 0.84
N ASN A 3 15.02 -27.36 0.50
CA ASN A 3 16.13 -27.38 1.46
C ASN A 3 17.19 -26.29 1.26
N LEU A 4 16.93 -25.25 0.47
CA LEU A 4 17.88 -24.16 0.29
C LEU A 4 17.72 -23.15 1.43
N LYS A 5 18.72 -23.03 2.31
CA LYS A 5 18.77 -22.01 3.39
C LYS A 5 18.45 -20.59 2.89
N PHE A 6 18.79 -20.28 1.63
CA PHE A 6 18.50 -19.01 0.96
C PHE A 6 17.01 -18.72 0.80
N LEU A 7 16.17 -19.77 0.66
CA LEU A 7 14.70 -19.68 0.54
C LEU A 7 13.98 -19.91 1.86
N SER A 8 14.68 -20.29 2.93
CA SER A 8 14.06 -20.62 4.20
C SER A 8 13.73 -19.36 4.99
N PRO A 9 12.52 -19.25 5.57
CA PRO A 9 12.20 -18.16 6.48
C PRO A 9 13.02 -18.28 7.77
N LYS A 10 13.21 -17.16 8.46
CA LYS A 10 13.86 -17.16 9.77
C LYS A 10 13.07 -18.07 10.73
N PRO A 11 13.73 -19.02 11.43
CA PRO A 11 13.05 -19.94 12.33
C PRO A 11 12.41 -19.18 13.50
N LEU A 12 11.24 -19.63 13.91
CA LEU A 12 10.55 -19.15 15.11
C LEU A 12 11.14 -19.80 16.37
N PRO A 13 10.99 -19.19 17.57
CA PRO A 13 11.48 -19.75 18.83
C PRO A 13 10.62 -20.92 19.37
N PHE A 14 9.72 -21.46 18.55
CA PHE A 14 8.85 -22.60 18.85
C PHE A 14 8.63 -23.43 17.59
N THR A 15 8.22 -24.70 17.77
CA THR A 15 7.84 -25.59 16.67
C THR A 15 6.37 -25.41 16.31
N PHE A 16 5.98 -25.87 15.11
CA PHE A 16 4.57 -25.89 14.72
C PHE A 16 3.72 -26.77 15.65
N ASP A 17 4.24 -27.94 16.00
CA ASP A 17 3.52 -28.92 16.83
C ASP A 17 3.28 -28.43 18.27
N ASP A 18 4.15 -27.56 18.79
CA ASP A 18 3.94 -26.91 20.08
C ASP A 18 2.97 -25.74 19.93
N TRP A 19 3.15 -24.91 18.91
CA TRP A 19 2.34 -23.72 18.66
C TRP A 19 0.86 -24.04 18.44
N ILE A 20 0.56 -25.10 17.66
CA ILE A 20 -0.83 -25.44 17.30
C ILE A 20 -1.65 -25.97 18.49
N LYS A 21 -1.00 -26.46 19.55
CA LYS A 21 -1.67 -26.93 20.77
C LYS A 21 -2.25 -25.81 21.61
N HIS A 22 -1.79 -24.58 21.41
CA HIS A 22 -2.28 -23.44 22.17
C HIS A 22 -3.59 -22.91 21.62
N PRO A 23 -4.47 -22.31 22.46
CA PRO A 23 -5.64 -21.58 22.01
C PRO A 23 -5.27 -20.44 21.07
N PHE A 24 -6.20 -20.02 20.22
CA PHE A 24 -5.99 -19.01 19.17
C PHE A 24 -5.31 -17.73 19.70
N ALA A 25 -5.77 -17.15 20.81
CA ALA A 25 -5.16 -15.93 21.38
C ALA A 25 -3.70 -16.14 21.78
N GLU A 26 -3.36 -17.28 22.38
CA GLU A 26 -1.98 -17.61 22.77
C GLU A 26 -1.09 -17.84 21.54
N ARG A 27 -1.63 -18.46 20.49
CA ARG A 27 -0.91 -18.61 19.21
C ARG A 27 -0.54 -17.26 18.62
N ILE A 28 -1.47 -16.26 18.68
CA ILE A 28 -1.20 -14.89 18.24
C ILE A 28 -0.15 -14.24 19.14
N ARG A 29 -0.26 -14.37 20.45
CA ARG A 29 0.71 -13.82 21.40
C ARG A 29 2.13 -14.28 21.09
N LEU A 30 2.33 -15.58 20.89
CA LEU A 30 3.64 -16.15 20.56
C LEU A 30 4.22 -15.57 19.27
N LEU A 31 3.38 -15.38 18.25
CA LEU A 31 3.78 -14.75 16.99
C LEU A 31 4.11 -13.27 17.15
N CYS A 32 3.35 -12.53 17.96
CA CYS A 32 3.63 -11.11 18.24
C CYS A 32 4.94 -10.94 19.01
N VAL A 33 5.22 -11.79 19.99
CA VAL A 33 6.49 -11.81 20.73
C VAL A 33 7.67 -12.09 19.78
N ALA A 34 7.52 -13.07 18.88
CA ALA A 34 8.54 -13.36 17.88
C ALA A 34 8.72 -12.18 16.90
N TRP A 35 7.62 -11.55 16.46
CA TRP A 35 7.65 -10.39 15.58
C TRP A 35 8.44 -9.22 16.18
N ALA A 36 8.28 -8.95 17.45
CA ALA A 36 8.91 -7.83 18.14
C ALA A 36 10.44 -7.76 17.96
N THR A 37 11.11 -8.90 17.78
CA THR A 37 12.57 -8.97 17.58
C THR A 37 12.97 -9.42 16.18
N GLN A 38 12.17 -10.30 15.57
CA GLN A 38 12.51 -10.94 14.29
C GLN A 38 11.83 -10.29 13.08
N GLY A 39 10.78 -9.50 13.29
CA GLY A 39 9.91 -9.02 12.24
C GLY A 39 9.26 -10.18 11.49
N TYR A 40 9.01 -9.99 10.19
CA TYR A 40 8.48 -11.04 9.33
C TYR A 40 9.44 -12.23 9.19
N GLY A 41 10.75 -11.97 9.30
CA GLY A 41 11.77 -13.00 9.14
C GLY A 41 11.80 -13.60 7.74
N ALA A 42 11.73 -12.74 6.73
CA ALA A 42 11.75 -13.16 5.34
C ALA A 42 13.04 -13.90 4.95
N PRO A 43 12.96 -14.84 3.98
CA PRO A 43 14.12 -15.47 3.37
C PRO A 43 15.07 -14.43 2.76
N VAL A 44 16.36 -14.74 2.72
CA VAL A 44 17.38 -13.87 2.12
C VAL A 44 17.09 -13.58 0.65
N ALA A 45 16.50 -14.52 -0.07
CA ALA A 45 16.06 -14.37 -1.46
C ALA A 45 15.15 -13.16 -1.69
N ILE A 46 14.29 -12.81 -0.72
CA ILE A 46 13.36 -11.68 -0.82
C ILE A 46 14.12 -10.35 -0.87
N TYR A 47 15.21 -10.20 -0.11
CA TYR A 47 16.03 -8.99 -0.14
C TYR A 47 16.74 -8.81 -1.49
N PHE A 48 17.26 -9.89 -2.07
CA PHE A 48 17.82 -9.85 -3.43
C PHE A 48 16.76 -9.51 -4.48
N PHE A 49 15.56 -10.06 -4.35
CA PHE A 49 14.44 -9.72 -5.23
C PHE A 49 14.10 -8.22 -5.15
N TYR A 50 14.09 -7.62 -3.96
CA TYR A 50 13.82 -6.19 -3.82
C TYR A 50 14.94 -5.32 -4.36
N VAL A 51 16.20 -5.69 -4.17
CA VAL A 51 17.34 -4.97 -4.81
C VAL A 51 17.22 -5.03 -6.33
N PHE A 52 16.96 -6.23 -6.89
CA PHE A 52 16.72 -6.38 -8.31
C PHE A 52 15.55 -5.54 -8.81
N LYS A 53 14.46 -5.48 -8.07
CA LYS A 53 13.29 -4.68 -8.40
C LYS A 53 13.62 -3.18 -8.48
N ILE A 54 14.39 -2.65 -7.52
CA ILE A 54 14.84 -1.25 -7.54
C ILE A 54 15.72 -0.99 -8.76
N LEU A 55 16.70 -1.86 -9.00
CA LEU A 55 17.60 -1.73 -10.15
C LEU A 55 16.83 -1.78 -11.48
N PHE A 56 15.87 -2.69 -11.60
CA PHE A 56 15.02 -2.82 -12.79
C PHE A 56 14.14 -1.59 -12.99
N TYR A 57 13.60 -1.02 -11.91
CA TYR A 57 12.80 0.20 -11.95
C TYR A 57 13.61 1.39 -12.47
N VAL A 58 14.81 1.61 -11.94
CA VAL A 58 15.71 2.70 -12.38
C VAL A 58 16.21 2.45 -13.81
N ALA A 59 16.62 1.22 -14.13
CA ALA A 59 17.08 0.87 -15.47
C ALA A 59 15.96 1.05 -16.52
N GLY A 60 14.72 0.72 -16.20
CA GLY A 60 13.57 0.95 -17.07
C GLY A 60 13.32 2.43 -17.36
N TRP A 61 13.41 3.29 -16.33
CA TRP A 61 13.34 4.73 -16.53
C TRP A 61 14.43 5.24 -17.47
N VAL A 62 15.70 4.90 -17.20
CA VAL A 62 16.84 5.28 -18.06
C VAL A 62 16.68 4.75 -19.49
N PHE A 63 16.21 3.51 -19.65
CA PHE A 63 15.92 2.91 -20.95
C PHE A 63 14.90 3.74 -21.74
N PHE A 64 13.79 4.14 -21.12
CA PHE A 64 12.77 4.94 -21.79
C PHE A 64 13.22 6.39 -22.04
N CYS A 65 14.08 6.95 -21.21
CA CYS A 65 14.71 8.25 -21.49
C CYS A 65 15.56 8.20 -22.77
N GLY A 66 16.21 7.09 -23.06
CA GLY A 66 17.01 6.89 -24.28
C GLY A 66 16.24 6.95 -25.61
N PHE A 67 14.90 6.93 -25.59
CA PHE A 67 14.09 7.18 -26.80
C PHE A 67 13.87 8.66 -27.09
N SER A 68 14.13 9.54 -26.11
CA SER A 68 13.94 10.98 -26.29
C SER A 68 15.08 11.60 -27.11
N THR A 69 14.73 12.57 -27.96
CA THR A 69 15.71 13.39 -28.69
C THR A 69 16.25 14.55 -27.88
N THR A 70 15.61 14.90 -26.79
CA THR A 70 16.01 15.99 -25.87
C THR A 70 16.83 15.48 -24.68
N LEU A 71 16.71 14.18 -24.37
CA LEU A 71 17.51 13.51 -23.36
C LEU A 71 18.65 12.72 -24.02
N GLY A 72 19.63 12.34 -23.24
CA GLY A 72 20.75 11.54 -23.72
C GLY A 72 20.60 10.05 -23.37
N ASN A 73 21.61 9.26 -23.74
CA ASN A 73 21.72 7.87 -23.33
C ASN A 73 22.16 7.72 -21.86
N ALA A 74 22.24 6.48 -21.37
CA ALA A 74 22.61 6.18 -19.99
C ALA A 74 24.00 6.72 -19.60
N GLY A 75 24.95 6.81 -20.53
CA GLY A 75 26.31 7.35 -20.28
C GLY A 75 26.31 8.87 -20.07
N GLU A 76 25.24 9.55 -20.47
CA GLU A 76 25.08 11.00 -20.42
C GLU A 76 24.09 11.45 -19.33
N ILE A 77 23.69 10.57 -18.42
CA ILE A 77 22.68 10.84 -17.40
C ILE A 77 22.95 12.13 -16.60
N ALA A 78 24.20 12.48 -16.41
CA ALA A 78 24.61 13.70 -15.71
C ALA A 78 24.17 14.98 -16.42
N THR A 79 23.89 14.94 -17.73
CA THR A 79 23.50 16.09 -18.55
C THR A 79 21.99 16.25 -18.68
N TRP A 80 21.18 15.23 -18.36
CA TRP A 80 19.74 15.26 -18.63
C TRP A 80 18.83 14.86 -17.45
N TRP A 81 19.35 14.27 -16.38
CA TRP A 81 18.52 13.79 -15.25
C TRP A 81 17.62 14.88 -14.64
N PHE A 82 17.98 16.14 -14.80
CA PHE A 82 17.25 17.29 -14.27
C PHE A 82 16.28 17.93 -15.28
N VAL A 83 16.25 17.47 -16.52
CA VAL A 83 15.33 18.00 -17.55
C VAL A 83 13.89 17.61 -17.19
N PRO A 84 12.89 18.52 -17.32
CA PRO A 84 11.50 18.21 -16.95
C PRO A 84 10.94 16.94 -17.60
N GLU A 85 11.27 16.69 -18.88
CA GLU A 85 10.86 15.48 -19.59
C GLU A 85 11.40 14.19 -18.95
N ALA A 86 12.54 14.22 -18.26
CA ALA A 86 13.05 13.06 -17.53
C ALA A 86 12.15 12.69 -16.35
N LEU A 87 11.62 13.67 -15.62
CA LEU A 87 10.62 13.45 -14.56
C LEU A 87 9.30 12.97 -15.15
N GLU A 88 8.85 13.57 -16.24
CA GLU A 88 7.63 13.18 -16.95
C GLU A 88 7.68 11.70 -17.39
N LYS A 89 8.75 11.28 -18.04
CA LYS A 89 8.97 9.86 -18.40
C LYS A 89 9.09 8.97 -17.16
N PHE A 90 9.65 9.47 -16.05
CA PHE A 90 9.69 8.68 -14.82
C PHE A 90 8.29 8.45 -14.23
N ILE A 91 7.42 9.46 -14.24
CA ILE A 91 6.02 9.34 -13.80
C ILE A 91 5.26 8.35 -14.70
N LEU A 92 5.36 8.49 -16.03
CA LEU A 92 4.74 7.58 -17.00
C LEU A 92 5.22 6.14 -16.82
N TRP A 93 6.53 5.93 -16.63
CA TRP A 93 7.10 4.63 -16.33
C TRP A 93 6.62 4.08 -15.00
N SER A 94 6.52 4.90 -13.96
CA SER A 94 6.01 4.49 -12.66
C SER A 94 4.57 3.98 -12.77
N MET A 95 3.70 4.68 -13.50
CA MET A 95 2.33 4.22 -13.74
C MET A 95 2.29 2.88 -14.50
N LEU A 96 3.09 2.74 -15.54
CA LEU A 96 3.19 1.49 -16.30
C LEU A 96 3.74 0.35 -15.44
N PHE A 97 4.81 0.60 -14.68
CA PHE A 97 5.45 -0.35 -13.77
C PHE A 97 4.46 -0.90 -12.72
N GLU A 98 3.66 -0.01 -12.14
CA GLU A 98 2.62 -0.37 -11.18
C GLU A 98 1.48 -1.16 -11.82
N LEU A 99 0.98 -0.73 -12.98
CA LEU A 99 -0.08 -1.43 -13.73
C LEU A 99 0.34 -2.82 -14.22
N LEU A 100 1.64 -3.03 -14.46
CA LEU A 100 2.20 -4.34 -14.75
C LEU A 100 2.37 -5.20 -13.48
N GLY A 101 2.01 -4.70 -12.31
CA GLY A 101 2.12 -5.41 -11.04
C GLY A 101 3.56 -5.58 -10.55
N LEU A 102 4.50 -4.79 -11.08
CA LEU A 102 5.92 -4.82 -10.73
C LEU A 102 6.22 -4.00 -9.48
N GLY A 103 5.40 -3.00 -9.19
CA GLY A 103 5.53 -2.09 -8.07
C GLY A 103 5.00 -2.65 -6.75
N CYS A 104 4.28 -1.83 -5.99
CA CYS A 104 3.72 -2.20 -4.69
C CYS A 104 2.67 -3.34 -4.77
N GLY A 105 2.16 -3.64 -5.96
CA GLY A 105 1.27 -4.79 -6.20
C GLY A 105 1.93 -6.16 -6.07
N SER A 106 3.23 -6.27 -5.80
CA SER A 106 3.96 -7.54 -5.61
C SER A 106 4.52 -7.67 -4.20
N GLY A 107 4.40 -8.85 -3.59
CA GLY A 107 4.98 -9.13 -2.27
C GLY A 107 3.99 -9.75 -1.27
N PRO A 108 4.45 -10.00 -0.05
CA PRO A 108 3.68 -10.73 0.97
C PRO A 108 2.34 -10.08 1.34
N LEU A 109 2.29 -8.75 1.48
CA LEU A 109 1.09 -8.03 1.90
C LEU A 109 0.01 -7.93 0.80
N THR A 110 0.37 -8.21 -0.45
CA THR A 110 -0.55 -8.18 -1.57
C THR A 110 -1.02 -9.56 -2.03
N ALA A 111 -0.71 -10.60 -1.25
CA ALA A 111 -0.98 -12.01 -1.58
C ALA A 111 -0.32 -12.48 -2.89
N ARG A 112 0.83 -11.90 -3.26
CA ARG A 112 1.52 -12.21 -4.50
C ARG A 112 2.91 -12.75 -4.28
N TYR A 113 2.94 -14.00 -3.89
CA TYR A 113 4.19 -14.75 -3.80
C TYR A 113 4.53 -15.42 -5.13
N PHE A 114 3.48 -15.91 -5.85
CA PHE A 114 3.63 -16.61 -7.12
C PHE A 114 2.28 -16.76 -7.85
N PRO A 115 2.18 -16.47 -9.16
CA PRO A 115 3.16 -15.76 -9.99
C PRO A 115 3.18 -14.24 -9.68
N PRO A 116 4.33 -13.59 -9.72
CA PRO A 116 4.46 -12.18 -9.35
C PRO A 116 3.72 -11.21 -10.30
N PHE A 117 3.55 -11.58 -11.58
CA PHE A 117 2.96 -10.73 -12.63
C PHE A 117 1.51 -11.09 -12.99
N SER A 118 0.73 -11.56 -12.05
CA SER A 118 -0.64 -12.00 -12.33
C SER A 118 -1.65 -10.85 -12.54
N ALA A 119 -1.34 -9.62 -12.08
CA ALA A 119 -2.25 -8.47 -12.18
C ALA A 119 -2.63 -8.10 -13.61
N PRO A 120 -1.67 -7.85 -14.53
CA PRO A 120 -2.02 -7.45 -15.91
C PRO A 120 -2.83 -8.50 -16.64
N LEU A 121 -2.53 -9.79 -16.45
CA LEU A 121 -3.30 -10.88 -17.03
C LEU A 121 -4.73 -10.95 -16.46
N HIS A 122 -4.90 -10.61 -15.18
CA HIS A 122 -6.21 -10.55 -14.54
C HIS A 122 -7.03 -9.37 -15.03
N PHE A 123 -6.44 -8.19 -15.13
CA PHE A 123 -7.11 -6.99 -15.63
C PHE A 123 -7.49 -7.11 -17.12
N ALA A 124 -6.69 -7.82 -17.91
CA ALA A 124 -6.98 -8.13 -19.31
C ALA A 124 -7.96 -9.31 -19.51
N ARG A 125 -8.56 -9.87 -18.43
CA ARG A 125 -9.42 -11.06 -18.53
C ARG A 125 -10.88 -10.72 -18.27
N PRO A 126 -11.79 -10.90 -19.26
CA PRO A 126 -13.22 -10.71 -19.05
C PRO A 126 -13.80 -11.68 -18.01
N GLY A 127 -14.81 -11.21 -17.29
CA GLY A 127 -15.51 -12.00 -16.28
C GLY A 127 -14.83 -12.05 -14.91
N THR A 128 -13.69 -11.37 -14.72
CA THR A 128 -13.07 -11.15 -13.41
C THR A 128 -13.85 -10.12 -12.60
N VAL A 129 -13.66 -10.12 -11.28
CA VAL A 129 -14.31 -9.15 -10.39
C VAL A 129 -13.65 -7.78 -10.57
N LYS A 130 -14.48 -6.73 -10.56
CA LYS A 130 -14.03 -5.33 -10.54
C LYS A 130 -14.80 -4.54 -9.48
N MET A 131 -14.27 -3.37 -9.13
CA MET A 131 -14.82 -2.50 -8.08
C MET A 131 -15.22 -1.14 -8.66
N PRO A 132 -16.43 -0.99 -9.23
CA PRO A 132 -16.90 0.29 -9.74
C PRO A 132 -17.05 1.30 -8.60
N LEU A 133 -16.78 2.57 -8.89
CA LEU A 133 -16.92 3.65 -7.92
C LEU A 133 -18.41 3.84 -7.53
N PHE A 134 -19.31 3.77 -8.52
CA PHE A 134 -20.76 3.96 -8.36
C PHE A 134 -21.52 2.66 -8.64
N GLN A 135 -21.75 1.84 -7.61
CA GLN A 135 -22.39 0.52 -7.75
C GLN A 135 -23.84 0.55 -8.24
N LYS A 136 -24.57 1.64 -7.93
CA LYS A 136 -26.00 1.75 -8.22
C LYS A 136 -26.30 2.29 -9.62
N LEU A 137 -25.30 2.77 -10.35
CA LEU A 137 -25.52 3.31 -11.69
C LEU A 137 -25.64 2.19 -12.73
N PRO A 138 -26.69 2.20 -13.58
CA PRO A 138 -26.82 1.23 -14.66
C PRO A 138 -25.61 1.34 -15.60
N PHE A 139 -25.21 0.21 -16.20
CA PHE A 139 -24.07 0.04 -17.10
C PHE A 139 -22.69 0.24 -16.47
N ILE A 140 -22.51 1.20 -15.55
CA ILE A 140 -21.25 1.53 -14.88
C ILE A 140 -21.04 0.65 -13.63
N GLY A 141 -22.11 0.37 -12.87
CA GLY A 141 -22.06 -0.29 -11.57
C GLY A 141 -21.85 -1.81 -11.59
N SER A 142 -21.55 -2.40 -12.74
CA SER A 142 -21.30 -3.85 -12.83
C SER A 142 -20.06 -4.23 -12.05
N ASP A 143 -20.15 -5.28 -11.22
CA ASP A 143 -19.04 -5.88 -10.49
C ASP A 143 -18.26 -6.95 -11.30
N LYS A 144 -18.56 -7.05 -12.60
CA LYS A 144 -17.94 -8.01 -13.53
C LYS A 144 -17.29 -7.26 -14.70
N ARG A 145 -16.00 -7.50 -14.91
CA ARG A 145 -15.22 -6.91 -16.02
C ARG A 145 -15.72 -7.45 -17.35
N ASN A 146 -16.05 -6.58 -18.28
CA ASN A 146 -16.47 -6.89 -19.64
C ASN A 146 -15.36 -6.59 -20.66
N MET A 147 -15.64 -6.78 -21.96
CA MET A 147 -14.65 -6.51 -23.02
C MET A 147 -14.28 -5.03 -23.14
N LEU A 148 -15.21 -4.11 -22.86
CA LEU A 148 -14.91 -2.67 -22.88
C LEU A 148 -13.91 -2.31 -21.78
N ASP A 149 -14.12 -2.84 -20.56
CA ASP A 149 -13.17 -2.64 -19.46
C ASP A 149 -11.74 -3.13 -19.83
N VAL A 150 -11.67 -4.29 -20.51
CA VAL A 150 -10.41 -4.86 -21.00
C VAL A 150 -9.77 -3.96 -22.06
N LEU A 151 -10.56 -3.50 -23.04
CA LEU A 151 -10.07 -2.61 -24.09
C LEU A 151 -9.54 -1.29 -23.53
N LEU A 152 -10.26 -0.68 -22.57
CA LEU A 152 -9.82 0.54 -21.90
C LEU A 152 -8.50 0.33 -21.15
N TYR A 153 -8.38 -0.79 -20.43
CA TYR A 153 -7.12 -1.13 -19.72
C TYR A 153 -5.95 -1.35 -20.69
N VAL A 154 -6.14 -2.14 -21.74
CA VAL A 154 -5.09 -2.39 -22.76
C VAL A 154 -4.73 -1.11 -23.50
N SER A 155 -5.74 -0.25 -23.79
CA SER A 155 -5.51 1.07 -24.37
C SER A 155 -4.66 1.96 -23.46
N LEU A 156 -4.92 1.94 -22.16
CA LEU A 156 -4.10 2.68 -21.19
C LEU A 156 -2.64 2.22 -21.23
N LEU A 157 -2.39 0.91 -21.20
CA LEU A 157 -1.02 0.36 -21.35
C LEU A 157 -0.38 0.80 -22.66
N GLY A 158 -1.14 0.75 -23.77
CA GLY A 158 -0.67 1.15 -25.10
C GLY A 158 -0.31 2.63 -25.18
N PHE A 159 -1.13 3.53 -24.59
CA PHE A 159 -0.83 4.97 -24.58
C PHE A 159 0.33 5.32 -23.65
N LEU A 160 0.45 4.67 -22.48
CA LEU A 160 1.62 4.81 -21.62
C LEU A 160 2.91 4.40 -22.35
N LEU A 161 2.90 3.24 -23.00
CA LEU A 161 4.06 2.77 -23.75
C LEU A 161 4.37 3.69 -24.93
N LYS A 162 3.34 4.15 -25.67
CA LYS A 162 3.51 5.12 -26.78
C LYS A 162 4.17 6.41 -26.30
N ALA A 163 3.74 6.96 -25.17
CA ALA A 163 4.33 8.16 -24.57
C ALA A 163 5.78 7.93 -24.14
N LEU A 164 6.08 6.77 -23.55
CA LEU A 164 7.42 6.41 -23.09
C LEU A 164 8.44 6.25 -24.22
N VAL A 165 8.04 5.67 -25.37
CA VAL A 165 8.92 5.49 -26.53
C VAL A 165 8.91 6.68 -27.49
N ALA A 166 8.12 7.72 -27.20
CA ALA A 166 8.08 8.91 -28.03
C ALA A 166 9.43 9.65 -28.01
N PRO A 167 9.88 10.22 -29.15
CA PRO A 167 11.08 11.06 -29.22
C PRO A 167 10.95 12.35 -28.41
N TYR A 168 9.72 12.79 -28.18
CA TYR A 168 9.32 13.92 -27.34
C TYR A 168 7.94 13.63 -26.77
N VAL A 169 7.74 13.88 -25.46
CA VAL A 169 6.44 13.66 -24.80
C VAL A 169 5.58 14.92 -24.99
N ALA A 170 4.83 14.94 -26.10
CA ALA A 170 3.89 16.02 -26.36
C ALA A 170 2.64 15.88 -25.47
N PHE A 171 1.98 17.00 -25.16
CA PHE A 171 0.75 17.01 -24.35
C PHE A 171 -0.37 16.11 -24.94
N GLN A 172 -0.41 15.94 -26.29
CA GLN A 172 -1.33 15.01 -26.97
C GLN A 172 -1.09 13.54 -26.61
N ALA A 173 0.11 13.19 -26.14
CA ALA A 173 0.39 11.84 -25.66
C ALA A 173 -0.06 11.63 -24.22
N ILE A 174 -0.09 12.69 -23.41
CA ILE A 174 -0.51 12.66 -22.00
C ILE A 174 -2.02 12.62 -21.86
N ILE A 175 -2.76 13.43 -22.64
CA ILE A 175 -4.22 13.55 -22.55
C ILE A 175 -4.94 12.19 -22.57
N PRO A 176 -4.66 11.24 -23.50
CA PRO A 176 -5.32 9.95 -23.49
C PRO A 176 -5.05 9.14 -22.21
N VAL A 177 -3.85 9.23 -21.63
CA VAL A 177 -3.51 8.59 -20.36
C VAL A 177 -4.34 9.16 -19.24
N VAL A 178 -4.40 10.50 -19.11
CA VAL A 178 -5.19 11.20 -18.09
C VAL A 178 -6.67 10.81 -18.19
N VAL A 179 -7.25 10.90 -19.39
CA VAL A 179 -8.66 10.57 -19.62
C VAL A 179 -8.96 9.11 -19.30
N LEU A 180 -8.13 8.17 -19.77
CA LEU A 180 -8.34 6.74 -19.54
C LEU A 180 -8.22 6.37 -18.06
N VAL A 181 -7.29 6.97 -17.34
CA VAL A 181 -7.14 6.73 -15.89
C VAL A 181 -8.37 7.21 -15.13
N ILE A 182 -8.93 8.38 -15.47
CA ILE A 182 -10.16 8.90 -14.84
C ILE A 182 -11.35 8.00 -15.17
N VAL A 183 -11.54 7.63 -16.43
CA VAL A 183 -12.62 6.73 -16.86
C VAL A 183 -12.51 5.37 -16.17
N LEU A 184 -11.32 4.78 -16.14
CA LEU A 184 -11.07 3.52 -15.44
C LEU A 184 -11.30 3.66 -13.93
N GLY A 185 -10.95 4.80 -13.32
CA GLY A 185 -11.22 5.07 -11.91
C GLY A 185 -12.70 5.03 -11.56
N ILE A 186 -13.57 5.47 -12.47
CA ILE A 186 -15.02 5.39 -12.32
C ILE A 186 -15.53 3.94 -12.50
N LEU A 187 -15.02 3.24 -13.52
CA LEU A 187 -15.47 1.90 -13.89
C LEU A 187 -14.87 0.79 -13.01
N ASP A 188 -13.65 0.97 -12.54
CA ASP A 188 -12.91 0.02 -11.73
C ASP A 188 -11.82 0.73 -10.90
N LYS A 189 -12.17 1.15 -9.69
CA LYS A 189 -11.23 1.82 -8.78
C LYS A 189 -9.98 0.98 -8.48
N THR A 190 -10.02 -0.35 -8.69
CA THR A 190 -8.85 -1.21 -8.52
C THR A 190 -7.74 -0.85 -9.50
N ILE A 191 -8.07 -0.59 -10.78
CA ILE A 191 -7.07 -0.19 -11.79
C ILE A 191 -6.53 1.21 -11.51
N PHE A 192 -7.40 2.14 -11.10
CA PHE A 192 -6.99 3.50 -10.69
C PHE A 192 -5.95 3.46 -9.57
N LEU A 193 -6.21 2.67 -8.53
CA LEU A 193 -5.30 2.50 -7.40
C LEU A 193 -4.04 1.71 -7.78
N ALA A 194 -4.17 0.69 -8.64
CA ALA A 194 -3.03 -0.07 -9.15
C ALA A 194 -2.06 0.80 -9.95
N ALA A 195 -2.56 1.83 -10.65
CA ALA A 195 -1.72 2.81 -11.35
C ALA A 195 -1.11 3.86 -10.41
N ARG A 196 -1.42 3.84 -9.10
CA ARG A 196 -1.04 4.87 -8.13
C ARG A 196 -1.48 6.26 -8.59
N SER A 197 -2.68 6.33 -9.16
CA SER A 197 -3.19 7.52 -9.82
C SER A 197 -3.42 8.67 -8.86
N GLU A 198 -3.66 8.39 -7.59
CA GLU A 198 -3.77 9.37 -6.52
C GLU A 198 -2.52 10.26 -6.37
N HIS A 199 -1.37 9.81 -6.90
CA HIS A 199 -0.11 10.54 -6.93
C HIS A 199 0.28 10.91 -8.37
N TYR A 200 0.45 9.88 -9.20
CA TYR A 200 1.05 10.03 -10.52
C TYR A 200 0.15 10.74 -11.51
N LEU A 201 -1.18 10.59 -11.41
CA LEU A 201 -2.11 11.31 -12.28
C LEU A 201 -2.04 12.81 -12.05
N ILE A 202 -1.98 13.26 -10.78
CA ILE A 202 -1.90 14.68 -10.44
C ILE A 202 -0.55 15.26 -10.89
N ALA A 203 0.55 14.52 -10.64
CA ALA A 203 1.87 14.94 -11.09
C ALA A 203 1.94 15.02 -12.63
N LEU A 204 1.41 14.01 -13.34
CA LEU A 204 1.36 14.01 -14.81
C LEU A 204 0.50 15.15 -15.37
N PHE A 205 -0.60 15.50 -14.69
CA PHE A 205 -1.47 16.60 -15.09
C PHE A 205 -0.74 17.93 -15.13
N CYS A 206 0.28 18.15 -14.26
CA CYS A 206 1.08 19.37 -14.28
C CYS A 206 1.82 19.55 -15.61
N PHE A 207 2.23 18.47 -16.27
CA PHE A 207 2.94 18.51 -17.56
C PHE A 207 2.04 18.88 -18.77
N LEU A 208 0.74 19.07 -18.56
CA LEU A 208 -0.14 19.65 -19.56
C LEU A 208 -0.02 21.20 -19.63
N PHE A 209 0.73 21.82 -18.72
CA PHE A 209 0.84 23.27 -18.58
C PHE A 209 2.32 23.69 -18.70
N ALA A 210 2.75 23.95 -19.94
CA ALA A 210 4.13 24.30 -20.24
C ALA A 210 4.59 25.54 -19.45
N GLY A 211 5.75 25.43 -18.81
CA GLY A 211 6.34 26.46 -17.96
C GLY A 211 5.82 26.48 -16.50
N GLU A 212 4.77 25.71 -16.18
CA GLU A 212 4.23 25.57 -14.82
C GLU A 212 4.46 24.15 -14.23
N GLU A 213 4.95 23.21 -15.02
CA GLU A 213 5.09 21.80 -14.67
C GLU A 213 5.96 21.58 -13.43
N ILE A 214 7.06 22.31 -13.30
CA ILE A 214 7.97 22.20 -12.15
C ILE A 214 7.32 22.76 -10.88
N ALA A 215 6.68 23.93 -10.98
CA ALA A 215 5.97 24.54 -9.84
C ALA A 215 4.82 23.66 -9.35
N GLY A 216 4.04 23.08 -10.28
CA GLY A 216 2.97 22.14 -9.98
C GLY A 216 3.50 20.85 -9.35
N ALA A 217 4.55 20.25 -9.91
CA ALA A 217 5.17 19.04 -9.37
C ALA A 217 5.75 19.27 -7.96
N LYS A 218 6.35 20.43 -7.67
CA LYS A 218 6.78 20.80 -6.31
C LYS A 218 5.63 20.70 -5.31
N LEU A 219 4.45 21.26 -5.65
CA LEU A 219 3.28 21.19 -4.78
C LEU A 219 2.79 19.76 -4.57
N VAL A 220 2.83 18.91 -5.61
CA VAL A 220 2.46 17.50 -5.49
C VAL A 220 3.41 16.77 -4.51
N TRP A 221 4.74 16.94 -4.65
CA TRP A 221 5.73 16.34 -3.74
C TRP A 221 5.55 16.82 -2.30
N MET A 222 5.34 18.12 -2.12
CA MET A 222 5.04 18.70 -0.80
C MET A 222 3.79 18.09 -0.19
N ALA A 223 2.72 17.96 -0.96
CA ALA A 223 1.46 17.40 -0.49
C ALA A 223 1.58 15.92 -0.13
N ILE A 224 2.41 15.14 -0.83
CA ILE A 224 2.69 13.74 -0.49
C ILE A 224 3.37 13.65 0.89
N TRP A 225 4.44 14.41 1.11
CA TRP A 225 5.16 14.38 2.39
C TRP A 225 4.31 14.92 3.54
N TRP A 226 3.66 16.07 3.36
CA TRP A 226 2.82 16.66 4.40
C TRP A 226 1.55 15.83 4.69
N GLY A 227 0.98 15.21 3.67
CA GLY A 227 -0.12 14.27 3.85
C GLY A 227 0.30 13.03 4.65
N ALA A 228 1.50 12.47 4.36
CA ALA A 228 2.07 11.38 5.12
C ALA A 228 2.35 11.77 6.58
N ALA A 229 2.90 12.97 6.81
CA ALA A 229 3.13 13.49 8.15
C ALA A 229 1.81 13.75 8.91
N ALA A 230 0.83 14.39 8.27
CA ALA A 230 -0.47 14.69 8.86
C ALA A 230 -1.24 13.42 9.27
N SER A 231 -1.14 12.35 8.48
CA SER A 231 -1.78 11.07 8.81
C SER A 231 -1.26 10.45 10.10
N LYS A 232 -0.06 10.83 10.57
CA LYS A 232 0.60 10.35 11.80
C LYS A 232 0.19 11.08 13.07
N PHE A 233 -0.66 12.09 12.99
CA PHE A 233 -1.17 12.80 14.18
C PHE A 233 -2.11 11.97 15.06
N THR A 234 -2.49 10.79 14.63
CA THR A 234 -3.29 9.85 15.39
C THR A 234 -2.43 8.99 16.33
N HIS A 235 -3.05 8.30 17.28
CA HIS A 235 -2.38 7.38 18.21
C HIS A 235 -1.91 6.06 17.59
N HIS A 236 -2.13 5.84 16.29
CA HIS A 236 -1.74 4.60 15.61
C HIS A 236 -0.24 4.50 15.36
N PHE A 237 0.41 5.60 15.04
CA PHE A 237 1.77 5.59 14.50
C PHE A 237 2.85 5.02 15.45
N PRO A 238 2.80 5.21 16.79
CA PRO A 238 3.73 4.55 17.70
C PRO A 238 3.79 3.03 17.59
N THR A 239 2.65 2.38 17.27
CA THR A 239 2.62 0.92 17.04
C THR A 239 3.35 0.53 15.74
N VAL A 240 3.23 1.36 14.70
CA VAL A 240 3.92 1.16 13.41
C VAL A 240 5.43 1.18 13.59
N VAL A 241 5.96 2.09 14.42
CA VAL A 241 7.40 2.22 14.67
C VAL A 241 7.99 0.89 15.17
N GLY A 242 7.37 0.24 16.16
CA GLY A 242 7.82 -1.06 16.67
C GLY A 242 7.75 -2.16 15.60
N VAL A 243 6.65 -2.21 14.86
CA VAL A 243 6.41 -3.21 13.81
C VAL A 243 7.40 -3.07 12.65
N MET A 244 7.69 -1.86 12.22
CA MET A 244 8.57 -1.61 11.07
C MET A 244 10.06 -1.75 11.46
N LEU A 245 10.48 -1.24 12.61
CA LEU A 245 11.86 -1.37 13.08
C LEU A 245 12.30 -2.80 13.31
N SER A 246 11.39 -3.70 13.69
CA SER A 246 11.70 -5.13 13.81
C SER A 246 12.06 -5.78 12.46
N ASN A 247 11.61 -5.21 11.33
CA ASN A 247 11.92 -5.67 9.97
C ASN A 247 13.16 -5.01 9.35
N HIS A 248 13.72 -4.00 9.99
CA HIS A 248 14.81 -3.23 9.41
C HIS A 248 16.03 -4.11 9.11
N ALA A 249 16.50 -4.12 7.86
CA ALA A 249 17.54 -5.03 7.38
C ALA A 249 18.89 -4.85 8.09
N VAL A 250 19.24 -3.60 8.46
CA VAL A 250 20.51 -3.23 9.09
C VAL A 250 20.43 -3.26 10.61
N LEU A 251 19.27 -2.90 11.18
CA LEU A 251 19.09 -2.84 12.64
C LEU A 251 18.90 -4.26 13.21
N ARG A 252 20.00 -4.88 13.59
CA ARG A 252 20.03 -6.24 14.15
C ARG A 252 20.11 -6.32 15.68
N TRP A 253 20.02 -5.20 16.36
CA TRP A 253 20.19 -5.09 17.81
C TRP A 253 18.89 -5.45 18.54
N ASP A 254 18.76 -6.69 18.96
CA ASP A 254 17.59 -7.17 19.69
C ASP A 254 17.32 -6.40 20.98
N TRP A 255 18.37 -5.96 21.68
CA TRP A 255 18.25 -5.12 22.88
C TRP A 255 17.51 -3.80 22.60
N PHE A 256 17.77 -3.19 21.43
CA PHE A 256 17.10 -1.95 21.02
C PHE A 256 15.65 -2.22 20.62
N LYS A 257 15.42 -3.28 19.84
CA LYS A 257 14.05 -3.68 19.43
C LYS A 257 13.16 -3.98 20.65
N LYS A 258 13.69 -4.65 21.65
CA LYS A 258 12.97 -4.91 22.91
C LYS A 258 12.61 -3.65 23.67
N LYS A 259 13.44 -2.60 23.63
CA LYS A 259 13.17 -1.29 24.26
C LYS A 259 12.02 -0.49 23.60
N LEU A 260 11.59 -0.87 22.39
CA LEU A 260 10.43 -0.26 21.74
C LEU A 260 9.10 -0.64 22.40
N TYR A 261 9.11 -1.63 23.29
CA TYR A 261 7.94 -2.12 24.01
C TYR A 261 8.05 -1.80 25.49
N LYS A 262 6.91 -1.64 26.17
CA LYS A 262 6.85 -1.28 27.61
C LYS A 262 7.60 -2.29 28.47
N ASN A 263 7.36 -3.59 28.26
CA ASN A 263 8.04 -4.66 29.00
C ASN A 263 8.08 -5.95 28.17
N TYR A 264 9.08 -6.08 27.27
CA TYR A 264 9.24 -7.30 26.48
C TYR A 264 9.61 -8.50 27.36
N PRO A 265 9.02 -9.70 27.19
CA PRO A 265 7.99 -10.08 26.21
C PRO A 265 6.53 -9.99 26.73
N THR A 266 6.31 -9.50 27.93
CA THR A 266 5.01 -9.57 28.63
C THR A 266 4.09 -8.39 28.29
N ASP A 267 4.62 -7.25 27.89
CA ASP A 267 3.86 -6.08 27.47
C ASP A 267 4.43 -5.49 26.18
N LEU A 268 3.73 -5.76 25.07
CA LEU A 268 4.11 -5.31 23.74
C LEU A 268 3.46 -3.99 23.32
N ARG A 269 2.85 -3.25 24.25
CA ARG A 269 2.43 -1.87 23.96
C ARG A 269 3.66 -0.99 23.70
N PRO A 270 3.53 0.06 22.88
CA PRO A 270 4.64 0.97 22.60
C PRO A 270 5.23 1.59 23.87
N SER A 271 6.55 1.59 23.99
CA SER A 271 7.27 2.30 25.06
C SER A 271 7.33 3.81 24.77
N GLN A 272 7.78 4.60 25.76
CA GLN A 272 8.05 6.03 25.56
C GLN A 272 9.09 6.26 24.44
N LEU A 273 10.07 5.36 24.28
CA LEU A 273 11.03 5.43 23.18
C LEU A 273 10.33 5.33 21.82
N ALA A 274 9.42 4.37 21.64
CA ALA A 274 8.67 4.22 20.39
C ALA A 274 7.79 5.43 20.09
N ILE A 275 7.13 5.99 21.12
CA ILE A 275 6.33 7.20 21.01
C ILE A 275 7.20 8.41 20.61
N THR A 276 8.36 8.58 21.25
CA THR A 276 9.29 9.66 20.92
C THR A 276 9.81 9.55 19.50
N LEU A 277 10.19 8.34 19.05
CA LEU A 277 10.65 8.10 17.66
C LEU A 277 9.51 8.39 16.65
N ALA A 278 8.28 8.06 16.99
CA ALA A 278 7.12 8.39 16.16
C ALA A 278 6.97 9.91 15.99
N HIS A 279 7.04 10.67 17.08
CA HIS A 279 6.97 12.14 17.01
C HIS A 279 8.14 12.76 16.25
N ILE A 280 9.35 12.30 16.49
CA ILE A 280 10.54 12.75 15.72
C ILE A 280 10.35 12.51 14.23
N SER A 281 9.90 11.31 13.83
CA SER A 281 9.64 10.99 12.43
C SER A 281 8.58 11.91 11.82
N THR A 282 7.52 12.22 12.55
CA THR A 282 6.47 13.15 12.09
C THR A 282 7.02 14.57 11.90
N ILE A 283 7.82 15.06 12.86
CA ILE A 283 8.46 16.39 12.76
C ILE A 283 9.39 16.47 11.56
N VAL A 284 10.22 15.43 11.36
CA VAL A 284 11.15 15.35 10.21
C VAL A 284 10.40 15.45 8.88
N GLU A 285 9.30 14.72 8.76
CA GLU A 285 8.48 14.68 7.54
C GLU A 285 7.72 15.98 7.27
N PHE A 286 7.48 16.82 8.28
CA PHE A 286 6.98 18.19 8.10
C PHE A 286 8.09 19.20 7.81
N ALA A 287 9.16 19.15 8.60
CA ALA A 287 10.17 20.20 8.61
C ALA A 287 11.04 20.18 7.35
N PHE A 288 11.54 19.02 6.94
CA PHE A 288 12.46 18.98 5.80
C PHE A 288 11.83 19.38 4.47
N PRO A 289 10.61 18.97 4.11
CA PRO A 289 9.96 19.51 2.93
C PRO A 289 9.75 21.03 2.99
N LEU A 290 9.42 21.58 4.16
CA LEU A 290 9.35 23.04 4.35
C LEU A 290 10.70 23.71 4.09
N LEU A 291 11.80 23.14 4.61
CA LEU A 291 13.15 23.63 4.36
C LEU A 291 13.55 23.54 2.88
N LEU A 292 13.09 22.51 2.16
CA LEU A 292 13.26 22.40 0.70
C LEU A 292 12.55 23.55 -0.02
N LEU A 293 11.35 23.88 0.41
CA LEU A 293 10.54 24.95 -0.20
C LEU A 293 11.16 26.35 0.02
N LEU A 294 11.79 26.57 1.20
CA LEU A 294 12.30 27.87 1.62
C LEU A 294 13.79 28.07 1.30
N GLY A 295 14.47 27.03 0.81
CA GLY A 295 15.94 27.01 0.82
C GLY A 295 16.65 27.56 -0.42
N ASP A 296 15.94 27.96 -1.48
CA ASP A 296 16.45 28.61 -2.70
C ASP A 296 17.77 28.02 -3.28
N GLY A 297 17.96 26.70 -3.18
CA GLY A 297 19.14 25.99 -3.69
C GLY A 297 20.42 26.13 -2.84
N GLY A 298 20.40 26.88 -1.74
CA GLY A 298 21.55 27.12 -0.87
C GLY A 298 21.83 25.98 0.13
N THR A 299 22.59 26.32 1.18
CA THR A 299 23.00 25.38 2.24
C THR A 299 21.80 24.74 2.92
N LEU A 300 20.71 25.49 3.12
CA LEU A 300 19.50 24.99 3.74
C LEU A 300 18.83 23.90 2.89
N THR A 301 18.76 24.10 1.57
CA THR A 301 18.27 23.09 0.61
C THR A 301 19.14 21.85 0.64
N THR A 302 20.47 22.01 0.60
CA THR A 302 21.41 20.88 0.67
C THR A 302 21.23 20.07 1.96
N PHE A 303 21.10 20.75 3.10
CA PHE A 303 20.83 20.10 4.38
C PHE A 303 19.51 19.31 4.35
N ALA A 304 18.45 19.90 3.83
CA ALA A 304 17.15 19.25 3.73
C ALA A 304 17.18 18.06 2.78
N LEU A 305 17.83 18.16 1.60
CA LEU A 305 17.98 17.06 0.63
C LEU A 305 18.72 15.87 1.22
N VAL A 306 19.83 16.10 1.92
CA VAL A 306 20.59 15.02 2.58
C VAL A 306 19.72 14.30 3.62
N ASN A 307 18.97 15.05 4.43
CA ASN A 307 18.10 14.44 5.43
C ASN A 307 16.90 13.70 4.79
N MET A 308 16.28 14.23 3.73
CA MET A 308 15.24 13.53 2.99
C MET A 308 15.76 12.25 2.33
N PHE A 309 16.98 12.26 1.78
CA PHE A 309 17.62 11.06 1.27
C PHE A 309 17.80 10.00 2.36
N ILE A 310 18.37 10.38 3.51
CA ILE A 310 18.55 9.48 4.66
C ILE A 310 17.20 8.93 5.15
N PHE A 311 16.17 9.77 5.21
CA PHE A 311 14.83 9.39 5.65
C PHE A 311 14.20 8.36 4.70
N HIS A 312 14.23 8.58 3.39
CA HIS A 312 13.73 7.62 2.42
C HIS A 312 14.54 6.32 2.36
N LEU A 313 15.87 6.40 2.54
CA LEU A 313 16.73 5.22 2.66
C LEU A 313 16.37 4.39 3.91
N TYR A 314 16.11 5.08 5.04
CA TYR A 314 15.64 4.42 6.26
C TYR A 314 14.30 3.72 6.05
N ILE A 315 13.30 4.37 5.43
CA ILE A 315 12.01 3.75 5.11
C ILE A 315 12.21 2.52 4.23
N THR A 316 12.98 2.67 3.14
CA THR A 316 13.27 1.59 2.19
C THR A 316 13.94 0.39 2.85
N SER A 317 14.78 0.61 3.87
CA SER A 317 15.47 -0.47 4.59
C SER A 317 14.57 -1.29 5.52
N SER A 318 13.33 -0.88 5.75
CA SER A 318 12.33 -1.61 6.56
C SER A 318 11.60 -2.72 5.79
N VAL A 319 12.16 -3.17 4.66
CA VAL A 319 11.65 -4.33 3.91
C VAL A 319 11.69 -5.62 4.74
N PRO A 320 10.80 -6.60 4.51
CA PRO A 320 9.97 -6.80 3.31
C PRO A 320 8.49 -6.47 3.46
N MET A 321 8.09 -5.67 4.42
CA MET A 321 6.68 -5.48 4.77
C MET A 321 5.98 -4.38 3.96
N GLY A 322 5.93 -4.53 2.63
CA GLY A 322 5.02 -3.74 1.78
C GLY A 322 5.40 -2.27 1.64
N VAL A 323 6.65 -1.92 1.82
CA VAL A 323 7.13 -0.58 1.49
C VAL A 323 7.18 -0.45 -0.03
N PRO A 324 6.52 0.54 -0.66
CA PRO A 324 6.68 0.79 -2.09
C PRO A 324 8.09 1.34 -2.34
N LEU A 325 9.00 0.45 -2.73
CA LEU A 325 10.42 0.78 -2.91
C LEU A 325 10.60 1.76 -4.06
N GLU A 326 9.92 1.52 -5.16
CA GLU A 326 9.88 2.38 -6.35
C GLU A 326 9.42 3.79 -6.01
N TRP A 327 8.45 3.93 -5.13
CA TRP A 327 7.96 5.23 -4.70
C TRP A 327 9.01 6.03 -3.92
N ASN A 328 9.75 5.37 -3.03
CA ASN A 328 10.85 6.04 -2.33
C ASN A 328 11.94 6.52 -3.31
N VAL A 329 12.20 5.76 -4.37
CA VAL A 329 13.19 6.14 -5.41
C VAL A 329 12.74 7.39 -6.16
N ILE A 330 11.51 7.44 -6.66
CA ILE A 330 11.02 8.62 -7.40
C ILE A 330 10.86 9.83 -6.49
N MET A 331 10.49 9.65 -5.21
CA MET A 331 10.40 10.74 -4.24
C MET A 331 11.77 11.38 -3.98
N VAL A 332 12.82 10.57 -3.82
CA VAL A 332 14.21 11.07 -3.69
C VAL A 332 14.65 11.76 -4.97
N TYR A 333 14.44 11.14 -6.13
CA TYR A 333 14.77 11.76 -7.41
C TYR A 333 14.08 13.12 -7.57
N GLY A 334 12.77 13.20 -7.32
CA GLY A 334 12.02 14.44 -7.39
C GLY A 334 12.48 15.48 -6.36
N ALA A 335 12.93 15.08 -5.16
CA ALA A 335 13.51 16.01 -4.20
C ALA A 335 14.74 16.72 -4.78
N PHE A 336 15.69 15.96 -5.34
CA PHE A 336 16.91 16.53 -5.93
C PHE A 336 16.61 17.33 -7.21
N MET A 337 15.76 16.83 -8.08
CA MET A 337 15.40 17.47 -9.34
C MET A 337 14.61 18.77 -9.11
N LEU A 338 13.50 18.70 -8.34
CA LEU A 338 12.57 19.81 -8.18
C LEU A 338 13.14 20.90 -7.25
N PHE A 339 13.70 20.51 -6.10
CA PHE A 339 14.13 21.46 -5.08
C PHE A 339 15.63 21.70 -5.05
N GLY A 340 16.43 20.79 -5.60
CA GLY A 340 17.88 20.98 -5.76
C GLY A 340 18.21 21.73 -7.03
N TYR A 341 17.92 21.13 -8.19
CA TYR A 341 18.30 21.70 -9.48
C TYR A 341 17.40 22.88 -9.90
N HIS A 342 16.08 22.74 -9.79
CA HIS A 342 15.09 23.79 -10.09
C HIS A 342 14.71 24.62 -8.86
N ALA A 343 15.64 24.87 -7.94
CA ALA A 343 15.37 25.61 -6.72
C ALA A 343 14.79 27.02 -6.99
N ASP A 344 15.23 27.65 -8.07
CA ASP A 344 14.83 28.96 -8.54
C ASP A 344 13.36 29.06 -8.98
N VAL A 345 12.73 27.93 -9.32
CA VAL A 345 11.32 27.92 -9.74
C VAL A 345 10.40 28.03 -8.51
N SER A 346 9.76 29.16 -8.34
CA SER A 346 8.81 29.38 -7.25
C SER A 346 7.48 28.64 -7.47
N VAL A 347 6.90 28.07 -6.42
CA VAL A 347 5.54 27.53 -6.46
C VAL A 347 4.48 28.61 -6.67
N LEU A 348 4.83 29.88 -6.44
CA LEU A 348 3.95 31.04 -6.71
C LEU A 348 3.94 31.46 -8.18
N SER A 349 4.75 30.85 -9.03
CA SER A 349 4.75 31.11 -10.48
C SER A 349 3.57 30.48 -11.23
N LEU A 350 2.72 29.71 -10.54
CA LEU A 350 1.49 29.17 -11.13
C LEU A 350 0.52 30.31 -11.46
N HIS A 351 0.01 30.30 -12.69
CA HIS A 351 -0.93 31.32 -13.17
C HIS A 351 -2.12 30.74 -13.95
N SER A 352 -2.07 29.46 -14.35
CA SER A 352 -3.19 28.78 -14.99
C SER A 352 -4.32 28.50 -13.99
N PRO A 353 -5.52 29.10 -14.13
CA PRO A 353 -6.62 28.89 -13.20
C PRO A 353 -7.06 27.43 -13.12
N LEU A 354 -7.00 26.69 -14.25
CA LEU A 354 -7.37 25.28 -14.28
C LEU A 354 -6.39 24.43 -13.48
N LEU A 355 -5.08 24.63 -13.67
CA LEU A 355 -4.06 23.90 -12.92
C LEU A 355 -4.18 24.19 -11.42
N ILE A 356 -4.30 25.47 -11.05
CA ILE A 356 -4.47 25.89 -9.65
C ILE A 356 -5.72 25.22 -9.03
N ALA A 357 -6.85 25.24 -9.74
CA ALA A 357 -8.08 24.62 -9.25
C ALA A 357 -7.95 23.11 -9.05
N VAL A 358 -7.34 22.40 -10.02
CA VAL A 358 -7.11 20.96 -9.92
C VAL A 358 -6.17 20.64 -8.75
N LEU A 359 -5.06 21.36 -8.62
CA LEU A 359 -4.13 21.17 -7.51
C LEU A 359 -4.79 21.47 -6.16
N PHE A 360 -5.53 22.59 -6.05
CA PHE A 360 -6.25 22.93 -4.82
C PHE A 360 -7.22 21.82 -4.40
N VAL A 361 -8.02 21.32 -5.33
CA VAL A 361 -8.99 20.23 -5.04
C VAL A 361 -8.25 18.94 -4.69
N SER A 362 -7.26 18.53 -5.48
CA SER A 362 -6.59 17.24 -5.34
C SER A 362 -5.64 17.18 -4.15
N LEU A 363 -4.92 18.27 -3.86
CA LEU A 363 -3.88 18.30 -2.84
C LEU A 363 -4.37 18.79 -1.47
N LEU A 364 -5.51 19.48 -1.42
CA LEU A 364 -6.03 20.05 -0.18
C LEU A 364 -7.44 19.56 0.14
N VAL A 365 -8.42 19.78 -0.74
CA VAL A 365 -9.83 19.48 -0.45
C VAL A 365 -10.04 17.98 -0.25
N ILE A 366 -9.61 17.16 -1.21
CA ILE A 366 -9.78 15.69 -1.14
C ILE A 366 -9.05 15.09 0.07
N PRO A 367 -7.78 15.40 0.37
CA PRO A 367 -7.11 14.91 1.57
C PRO A 367 -7.77 15.34 2.88
N ILE A 368 -8.25 16.59 2.99
CA ILE A 368 -8.98 17.05 4.17
C ILE A 368 -10.28 16.24 4.34
N LEU A 369 -11.10 16.16 3.29
CA LEU A 369 -12.34 15.38 3.34
C LEU A 369 -12.09 13.91 3.63
N GLY A 370 -11.04 13.31 3.07
CA GLY A 370 -10.69 11.90 3.33
C GLY A 370 -10.22 11.65 4.76
N ASN A 371 -9.59 12.61 5.43
CA ASN A 371 -9.22 12.50 6.84
C ASN A 371 -10.38 12.77 7.80
N LEU A 372 -11.36 13.60 7.39
CA LEU A 372 -12.58 13.84 8.15
C LEU A 372 -13.62 12.74 7.96
N PHE A 373 -13.75 12.22 6.74
CA PHE A 373 -14.76 11.24 6.33
C PHE A 373 -14.12 10.08 5.56
N PRO A 374 -13.30 9.23 6.24
CA PRO A 374 -12.56 8.14 5.60
C PRO A 374 -13.45 7.13 4.89
N GLN A 375 -14.69 6.94 5.33
CA GLN A 375 -15.67 6.07 4.70
C GLN A 375 -16.14 6.57 3.32
N TRP A 376 -15.98 7.86 3.01
CA TRP A 376 -16.37 8.43 1.73
C TRP A 376 -15.19 8.54 0.76
N ILE A 377 -14.04 8.98 1.29
CA ILE A 377 -12.82 9.16 0.50
C ILE A 377 -11.69 8.38 1.17
N SER A 378 -11.37 7.22 0.62
CA SER A 378 -10.37 6.32 1.17
C SER A 378 -9.07 6.27 0.38
N PHE A 379 -9.06 6.69 -0.90
CA PHE A 379 -7.83 6.79 -1.67
C PHE A 379 -7.31 8.22 -1.61
N LEU A 380 -6.24 8.40 -0.87
CA LEU A 380 -5.60 9.68 -0.60
C LEU A 380 -4.28 9.80 -1.36
N LEU A 381 -3.88 11.02 -1.64
CA LEU A 381 -2.58 11.35 -2.21
C LEU A 381 -1.44 10.72 -1.39
N SER A 382 -1.58 10.67 -0.08
CA SER A 382 -0.66 10.01 0.83
C SER A 382 -1.39 8.99 1.68
N MET A 383 -0.94 7.74 1.62
CA MET A 383 -1.62 6.62 2.26
C MET A 383 -1.53 6.69 3.78
N ARG A 384 -2.68 6.61 4.45
CA ARG A 384 -2.76 6.44 5.91
C ARG A 384 -2.24 5.09 6.39
N TYR A 385 -2.06 4.15 5.47
CA TYR A 385 -1.50 2.83 5.73
C TYR A 385 -0.20 2.90 6.54
N TYR A 386 0.74 3.74 6.11
CA TYR A 386 2.04 3.88 6.80
C TYR A 386 1.95 4.58 8.16
N ALA A 387 0.85 5.25 8.42
CA ALA A 387 0.54 5.80 9.73
C ALA A 387 -0.16 4.79 10.67
N GLY A 388 -0.50 3.61 10.17
CA GLY A 388 -1.20 2.57 10.91
C GLY A 388 -2.70 2.80 11.07
N ASN A 389 -3.29 3.73 10.32
CA ASN A 389 -4.70 4.08 10.39
C ASN A 389 -5.39 3.90 9.03
N TRP A 390 -5.84 2.70 8.73
CA TRP A 390 -6.59 2.39 7.49
C TRP A 390 -7.77 1.47 7.76
N ALA A 391 -8.74 1.42 6.82
CA ALA A 391 -9.84 0.49 6.88
C ALA A 391 -9.33 -0.95 6.75
N TYR A 392 -9.84 -1.84 7.60
CA TYR A 392 -9.30 -3.18 7.69
C TYR A 392 -10.38 -4.24 7.90
N SER A 393 -10.13 -5.47 7.43
CA SER A 393 -11.06 -6.58 7.64
C SER A 393 -10.39 -7.92 7.87
N ILE A 394 -11.09 -8.79 8.60
CA ILE A 394 -10.83 -10.24 8.70
C ILE A 394 -12.03 -10.98 8.09
N TRP A 395 -11.75 -11.98 7.28
CA TRP A 395 -12.70 -12.87 6.65
C TRP A 395 -12.58 -14.26 7.29
N LEU A 396 -13.64 -14.74 7.90
CA LEU A 396 -13.71 -16.00 8.67
C LEU A 396 -14.51 -17.04 7.85
N PHE A 397 -13.79 -18.02 7.30
CA PHE A 397 -14.38 -19.09 6.49
C PHE A 397 -14.56 -20.34 7.36
N LYS A 398 -15.79 -20.83 7.53
CA LYS A 398 -16.11 -22.02 8.31
C LYS A 398 -15.70 -23.30 7.56
N GLY A 399 -14.95 -24.16 8.22
CA GLY A 399 -14.51 -25.44 7.63
C GLY A 399 -13.77 -25.26 6.30
N ASP A 400 -14.32 -25.84 5.25
CA ASP A 400 -13.80 -25.82 3.88
C ASP A 400 -14.42 -24.72 2.99
N ALA A 401 -15.20 -23.79 3.57
CA ALA A 401 -15.93 -22.76 2.81
C ALA A 401 -15.02 -21.88 1.93
N GLU A 402 -13.74 -21.71 2.30
CA GLU A 402 -12.76 -20.97 1.47
C GLU A 402 -12.59 -21.60 0.07
N GLU A 403 -12.79 -22.93 -0.06
CA GLU A 403 -12.65 -23.62 -1.35
C GLU A 403 -13.65 -23.15 -2.39
N LYS A 404 -14.79 -22.58 -1.99
CA LYS A 404 -15.74 -21.94 -2.90
C LYS A 404 -15.14 -20.78 -3.69
N LEU A 405 -14.13 -20.08 -3.13
CA LEU A 405 -13.38 -19.07 -3.88
C LEU A 405 -12.60 -19.71 -5.05
N ASN A 406 -12.04 -20.90 -4.84
CA ASN A 406 -11.32 -21.62 -5.88
C ASN A 406 -12.24 -22.07 -7.02
N GLN A 407 -13.46 -22.50 -6.68
CA GLN A 407 -14.42 -23.07 -7.62
C GLN A 407 -15.17 -22.01 -8.43
N HIS A 408 -15.51 -20.87 -7.83
CA HIS A 408 -16.49 -19.93 -8.41
C HIS A 408 -15.91 -18.57 -8.82
N ILE A 409 -14.67 -18.24 -8.41
CA ILE A 409 -14.06 -16.95 -8.73
C ILE A 409 -12.87 -17.11 -9.68
N LYS A 410 -12.84 -16.32 -10.73
CA LYS A 410 -11.67 -16.14 -11.59
C LYS A 410 -10.66 -15.29 -10.83
N LYS A 411 -9.71 -15.95 -10.18
CA LYS A 411 -8.70 -15.31 -9.32
C LYS A 411 -7.48 -14.84 -10.12
N ALA A 412 -6.77 -13.85 -9.58
CA ALA A 412 -5.51 -13.36 -10.12
C ALA A 412 -4.34 -14.30 -9.81
N SER A 413 -4.41 -14.99 -8.66
CA SER A 413 -3.42 -15.96 -8.20
C SER A 413 -4.10 -17.05 -7.37
N PRO A 414 -3.46 -18.19 -7.12
CA PRO A 414 -3.92 -19.16 -6.14
C PRO A 414 -4.04 -18.52 -4.75
N THR A 415 -4.80 -19.14 -3.84
CA THR A 415 -4.84 -18.70 -2.43
C THR A 415 -3.45 -18.69 -1.82
N VAL A 416 -3.22 -17.87 -0.80
CA VAL A 416 -1.88 -17.69 -0.20
C VAL A 416 -1.27 -19.02 0.25
N MET A 417 -2.08 -19.89 0.84
CA MET A 417 -1.60 -21.22 1.27
C MET A 417 -1.12 -22.07 0.09
N HIS A 418 -1.83 -22.08 -1.04
CA HIS A 418 -1.40 -22.79 -2.24
C HIS A 418 -0.13 -22.17 -2.86
N GLN A 419 0.03 -20.85 -2.79
CA GLN A 419 1.27 -20.22 -3.26
C GLN A 419 2.46 -20.62 -2.40
N LEU A 420 2.32 -20.60 -1.05
CA LEU A 420 3.37 -20.96 -0.11
C LEU A 420 3.75 -22.43 -0.21
N ALA A 421 2.79 -23.32 -0.52
CA ALA A 421 3.05 -24.75 -0.72
C ALA A 421 4.02 -25.07 -1.87
N ASN A 422 4.23 -24.12 -2.80
CA ASN A 422 5.29 -24.26 -3.82
C ASN A 422 6.71 -24.15 -3.24
N PHE A 423 6.86 -23.51 -2.08
CA PHE A 423 8.15 -23.22 -1.46
C PHE A 423 8.40 -24.03 -0.19
N TYR A 424 7.34 -24.32 0.58
CA TYR A 424 7.43 -24.87 1.93
C TYR A 424 6.49 -26.07 2.12
N ASP A 425 6.74 -26.86 3.15
CA ASP A 425 5.78 -27.84 3.68
C ASP A 425 4.56 -27.12 4.31
N ALA A 426 3.52 -27.91 4.64
CA ALA A 426 2.26 -27.36 5.15
C ALA A 426 2.44 -26.60 6.48
N ASN A 427 3.24 -27.12 7.40
CA ASN A 427 3.47 -26.53 8.73
C ASN A 427 4.22 -25.20 8.61
N THR A 428 5.29 -25.17 7.81
CA THR A 428 6.06 -23.96 7.53
C THR A 428 5.19 -22.92 6.79
N SER A 429 4.38 -23.35 5.83
CA SER A 429 3.45 -22.47 5.11
C SER A 429 2.45 -21.81 6.07
N GLN A 430 1.88 -22.60 7.00
CA GLN A 430 0.95 -22.09 8.00
C GLN A 430 1.61 -21.09 8.95
N LEU A 431 2.83 -21.35 9.42
CA LEU A 431 3.58 -20.44 10.28
C LEU A 431 3.92 -19.13 9.56
N VAL A 432 4.39 -19.21 8.31
CA VAL A 432 4.72 -18.02 7.49
C VAL A 432 3.46 -17.17 7.27
N PHE A 433 2.35 -17.79 6.91
CA PHE A 433 1.07 -17.11 6.75
C PHE A 433 0.62 -16.47 8.07
N SER A 434 0.72 -17.19 9.17
CA SER A 434 0.27 -16.70 10.49
C SER A 434 1.07 -15.50 11.00
N LYS A 435 2.27 -15.23 10.49
CA LYS A 435 3.01 -13.98 10.77
C LYS A 435 2.27 -12.72 10.27
N VAL A 436 1.41 -12.85 9.25
CA VAL A 436 0.56 -11.72 8.83
C VAL A 436 -0.44 -11.34 9.93
N ILE A 437 -0.91 -12.32 10.73
CA ILE A 437 -1.76 -12.02 11.90
C ILE A 437 -1.00 -11.14 12.89
N ALA A 438 0.22 -11.57 13.24
CA ALA A 438 1.03 -10.81 14.18
C ALA A 438 1.28 -9.38 13.68
N PHE A 439 1.61 -9.22 12.39
CA PHE A 439 1.74 -7.90 11.77
C PHE A 439 0.50 -7.04 12.04
N ARG A 440 -0.69 -7.59 11.80
CA ARG A 440 -1.95 -6.87 11.98
C ARG A 440 -2.25 -6.62 13.47
N ALA A 441 -2.14 -7.64 14.30
CA ALA A 441 -2.42 -7.56 15.73
C ALA A 441 -1.54 -6.52 16.45
N MET A 442 -0.31 -6.34 16.02
CA MET A 442 0.60 -5.34 16.58
C MET A 442 0.13 -3.88 16.33
N HIS A 443 -0.74 -3.62 15.35
CA HIS A 443 -1.35 -2.32 15.10
C HIS A 443 -2.66 -2.14 15.90
N LEU A 444 -3.08 -0.90 16.17
CA LEU A 444 -4.30 -0.65 16.96
C LEU A 444 -5.56 -1.24 16.33
N HIS A 445 -5.76 -1.06 15.03
CA HIS A 445 -6.93 -1.65 14.36
C HIS A 445 -6.89 -3.19 14.36
N GLY A 446 -5.72 -3.81 14.34
CA GLY A 446 -5.58 -5.25 14.48
C GLY A 446 -6.00 -5.76 15.86
N ARG A 447 -5.73 -4.98 16.93
CA ARG A 447 -6.25 -5.26 18.27
C ARG A 447 -7.78 -5.19 18.31
N ALA A 448 -8.38 -4.18 17.64
CA ALA A 448 -9.81 -4.10 17.48
C ALA A 448 -10.40 -5.36 16.83
N LEU A 449 -9.78 -5.85 15.77
CA LEU A 449 -10.21 -7.06 15.09
C LEU A 449 -10.16 -8.29 16.01
N GLN A 450 -9.08 -8.45 16.79
CA GLN A 450 -8.95 -9.55 17.75
C GLN A 450 -10.05 -9.50 18.83
N LEU A 451 -10.38 -8.31 19.32
CA LEU A 451 -11.45 -8.10 20.28
C LEU A 451 -12.84 -8.48 19.72
N LEU A 452 -13.03 -8.32 18.41
CA LEU A 452 -14.30 -8.57 17.73
C LEU A 452 -14.47 -10.03 17.24
N VAL A 453 -13.39 -10.82 17.19
CA VAL A 453 -13.48 -12.23 16.77
C VAL A 453 -14.47 -13.04 17.63
N PRO A 454 -14.44 -12.97 18.98
CA PRO A 454 -15.40 -13.72 19.82
C PRO A 454 -16.85 -13.26 19.66
N LYS A 455 -17.10 -12.05 19.17
CA LYS A 455 -18.44 -11.56 18.82
C LYS A 455 -18.90 -12.08 17.47
N ALA A 456 -17.97 -12.27 16.54
CA ALA A 456 -18.29 -12.72 15.20
C ALA A 456 -18.58 -14.22 15.14
N VAL A 457 -17.86 -15.04 15.91
CA VAL A 457 -17.98 -16.50 15.88
C VAL A 457 -17.84 -17.08 17.29
N ASP A 458 -18.62 -18.11 17.59
CA ASP A 458 -18.60 -18.76 18.91
C ASP A 458 -17.30 -19.56 19.15
N ASP A 459 -16.79 -20.19 18.10
CA ASP A 459 -15.58 -21.01 18.13
C ASP A 459 -14.69 -20.74 16.91
N ILE A 460 -13.65 -19.93 17.12
CA ILE A 460 -12.70 -19.56 16.05
C ILE A 460 -11.92 -20.75 15.49
N GLU A 461 -11.78 -21.85 16.24
CA GLU A 461 -11.06 -23.04 15.79
C GLU A 461 -11.79 -23.76 14.63
N GLN A 462 -13.08 -23.50 14.44
CA GLN A 462 -13.85 -24.01 13.29
C GLN A 462 -13.68 -23.16 12.03
N TYR A 463 -12.97 -22.03 12.11
CA TYR A 463 -12.82 -21.09 11.02
C TYR A 463 -11.37 -20.93 10.56
N SER A 464 -11.20 -20.90 9.24
CA SER A 464 -10.00 -20.35 8.61
C SER A 464 -10.16 -18.85 8.52
N TRP A 465 -9.33 -18.07 9.25
CA TRP A 465 -9.36 -16.63 9.09
C TRP A 465 -8.41 -16.18 7.99
N ARG A 466 -8.80 -15.13 7.26
CA ARG A 466 -8.01 -14.53 6.19
C ARG A 466 -8.03 -13.02 6.35
N ASP A 467 -6.88 -12.45 6.07
CA ASP A 467 -6.73 -11.02 5.94
C ASP A 467 -7.53 -10.52 4.72
N GLY A 468 -8.39 -9.52 4.90
CA GLY A 468 -9.23 -9.01 3.82
C GLY A 468 -8.45 -8.41 2.66
N GLU A 469 -7.30 -7.79 2.93
CA GLU A 469 -6.41 -7.29 1.87
C GLU A 469 -5.86 -8.43 1.02
N LEU A 470 -5.50 -9.57 1.63
CA LEU A 470 -5.03 -10.74 0.89
C LEU A 470 -6.15 -11.35 0.04
N VAL A 471 -7.38 -11.38 0.56
CA VAL A 471 -8.56 -11.81 -0.22
C VAL A 471 -8.78 -10.88 -1.40
N ALA A 472 -8.75 -9.56 -1.19
CA ALA A 472 -8.89 -8.58 -2.26
C ALA A 472 -7.77 -8.72 -3.31
N GLY A 473 -6.54 -8.92 -2.89
CA GLY A 473 -5.40 -9.15 -3.79
C GLY A 473 -5.59 -10.34 -4.72
N ILE A 474 -6.15 -11.44 -4.20
CA ILE A 474 -6.45 -12.66 -4.97
C ILE A 474 -7.65 -12.46 -5.90
N VAL A 475 -8.73 -11.85 -5.41
CA VAL A 475 -9.99 -11.73 -6.14
C VAL A 475 -9.97 -10.61 -7.18
N LEU A 476 -9.38 -9.46 -6.84
CA LEU A 476 -9.36 -8.26 -7.68
C LEU A 476 -8.10 -8.14 -8.55
N GLY A 477 -7.04 -8.83 -8.20
CA GLY A 477 -5.78 -8.75 -8.91
C GLY A 477 -4.81 -7.70 -8.38
N TRP A 478 -5.25 -6.85 -7.47
CA TRP A 478 -4.42 -5.86 -6.78
C TRP A 478 -5.10 -5.44 -5.47
N ASN A 479 -4.31 -5.17 -4.46
CA ASN A 479 -4.71 -4.47 -3.25
C ASN A 479 -3.47 -3.98 -2.52
N PHE A 480 -3.54 -2.78 -1.98
CA PHE A 480 -2.49 -2.22 -1.13
C PHE A 480 -3.05 -1.09 -0.26
N GLY A 481 -3.52 -1.43 0.93
CA GLY A 481 -3.82 -0.53 2.05
C GLY A 481 -5.07 0.33 1.92
N GLU A 482 -5.27 1.06 0.84
CA GLU A 482 -6.30 2.09 0.71
C GLU A 482 -7.40 1.70 -0.30
N GLY A 483 -8.49 2.45 -0.33
CA GLY A 483 -9.53 2.35 -1.36
C GLY A 483 -10.71 1.47 -1.00
N HIS A 484 -10.80 0.96 0.22
CA HIS A 484 -11.88 0.06 0.67
C HIS A 484 -12.11 -1.12 -0.29
N LEU A 485 -11.00 -1.72 -0.81
CA LEU A 485 -11.10 -2.81 -1.77
C LEU A 485 -11.58 -4.13 -1.16
N HIS A 486 -11.54 -4.27 0.17
CA HIS A 486 -11.93 -5.49 0.88
C HIS A 486 -13.14 -5.28 1.81
N ASN A 487 -14.01 -4.31 1.47
CA ASN A 487 -15.23 -3.99 2.20
C ASN A 487 -16.44 -4.83 1.75
N GLU A 488 -17.65 -4.41 2.17
CA GLU A 488 -18.91 -5.08 1.82
C GLU A 488 -19.17 -5.13 0.31
N GLN A 489 -18.63 -4.21 -0.49
CA GLN A 489 -18.73 -4.25 -1.95
C GLN A 489 -18.09 -5.52 -2.51
N LEU A 490 -16.87 -5.84 -2.04
CA LEU A 490 -16.19 -7.08 -2.43
C LEU A 490 -16.93 -8.30 -1.87
N LEU A 491 -17.35 -8.27 -0.59
CA LEU A 491 -18.09 -9.36 0.03
C LEU A 491 -19.36 -9.70 -0.76
N ASN A 492 -20.13 -8.70 -1.16
CA ASN A 492 -21.33 -8.89 -1.98
C ASN A 492 -21.02 -9.50 -3.35
N SER A 493 -19.92 -9.08 -3.97
CA SER A 493 -19.48 -9.63 -5.27
C SER A 493 -19.04 -11.09 -5.15
N VAL A 494 -18.38 -11.42 -4.05
CA VAL A 494 -17.96 -12.79 -3.71
C VAL A 494 -19.19 -13.65 -3.38
N GLN A 495 -20.11 -13.15 -2.55
CA GLN A 495 -21.34 -13.85 -2.19
C GLN A 495 -22.20 -14.20 -3.41
N LYS A 496 -22.38 -13.27 -4.34
CA LYS A 496 -23.13 -13.51 -5.59
C LYS A 496 -22.60 -14.70 -6.40
N ARG A 497 -21.29 -14.97 -6.31
CA ARG A 497 -20.61 -16.02 -7.09
C ARG A 497 -20.47 -17.33 -6.32
N CYS A 498 -20.14 -17.24 -5.03
CA CYS A 498 -19.84 -18.40 -4.19
C CYS A 498 -21.07 -18.98 -3.48
N ASN A 499 -22.15 -18.19 -3.35
CA ASN A 499 -23.40 -18.57 -2.70
C ASN A 499 -23.19 -19.24 -1.33
N PHE A 500 -22.47 -18.57 -0.44
CA PHE A 500 -22.27 -19.03 0.94
C PHE A 500 -23.59 -19.14 1.67
N LYS A 501 -23.70 -20.16 2.52
CA LYS A 501 -24.81 -20.31 3.47
C LYS A 501 -24.57 -19.42 4.70
N SER A 502 -25.61 -19.21 5.50
CA SER A 502 -25.51 -18.52 6.78
C SER A 502 -24.43 -19.16 7.67
N GLY A 503 -23.54 -18.33 8.21
CA GLY A 503 -22.40 -18.74 9.05
C GLY A 503 -21.20 -19.34 8.32
N GLU A 504 -21.25 -19.59 6.99
CA GLU A 504 -20.11 -20.13 6.25
C GLU A 504 -19.01 -19.08 6.03
N LEU A 505 -19.39 -17.80 5.86
CA LEU A 505 -18.44 -16.69 5.74
C LEU A 505 -18.93 -15.51 6.55
N ARG A 506 -18.18 -15.14 7.58
CA ARG A 506 -18.37 -13.92 8.37
C ARG A 506 -17.19 -13.00 8.23
N CYS A 507 -17.46 -11.71 8.10
CA CYS A 507 -16.44 -10.67 7.95
C CYS A 507 -16.55 -9.66 9.08
N ILE A 508 -15.41 -9.28 9.64
CA ILE A 508 -15.26 -8.19 10.59
C ILE A 508 -14.61 -7.03 9.83
N PHE A 509 -15.27 -5.89 9.80
CA PHE A 509 -14.76 -4.65 9.20
C PHE A 509 -14.50 -3.62 10.29
N VAL A 510 -13.33 -2.99 10.27
CA VAL A 510 -12.98 -1.86 11.12
C VAL A 510 -12.62 -0.71 10.20
N GLU A 511 -13.25 0.46 10.41
CA GLU A 511 -13.01 1.65 9.62
C GLU A 511 -11.76 2.41 10.10
N SER A 512 -11.17 3.23 9.23
CA SER A 512 -10.13 4.18 9.62
C SER A 512 -10.68 5.16 10.66
N GLN A 513 -9.87 5.54 11.64
CA GLN A 513 -10.21 6.60 12.58
C GLN A 513 -10.27 7.96 11.84
N PRO A 514 -11.41 8.67 11.86
CA PRO A 514 -11.46 10.07 11.45
C PRO A 514 -10.58 10.92 12.37
N ILE A 515 -9.83 11.89 11.80
CA ILE A 515 -8.85 12.66 12.58
C ILE A 515 -9.46 13.47 13.75
N HIS A 516 -10.73 13.85 13.62
CA HIS A 516 -11.48 14.61 14.64
C HIS A 516 -12.21 13.75 15.68
N GLN A 517 -12.13 12.40 15.55
CA GLN A 517 -12.83 11.45 16.44
C GLN A 517 -11.83 10.57 17.19
N GLN A 518 -12.22 10.13 18.41
CA GLN A 518 -11.42 9.25 19.25
C GLN A 518 -11.98 7.81 19.27
N HIS A 519 -12.60 7.39 18.18
CA HIS A 519 -13.13 6.04 18.00
C HIS A 519 -13.06 5.62 16.54
N MET A 520 -13.15 4.32 16.32
CA MET A 520 -13.30 3.69 15.00
C MET A 520 -14.66 2.97 14.95
N ASP A 521 -15.31 3.03 13.81
CA ASP A 521 -16.53 2.27 13.56
C ASP A 521 -16.17 0.83 13.14
N TRP A 522 -16.97 -0.14 13.58
CA TRP A 522 -16.81 -1.54 13.21
C TRP A 522 -18.14 -2.17 12.83
N ARG A 523 -18.08 -3.23 12.03
CA ARG A 523 -19.23 -4.02 11.59
C ARG A 523 -18.86 -5.49 11.51
N ILE A 524 -19.79 -6.36 11.92
CA ILE A 524 -19.76 -7.81 11.69
C ILE A 524 -20.84 -8.13 10.65
N VAL A 525 -20.44 -8.77 9.57
CA VAL A 525 -21.31 -9.04 8.43
C VAL A 525 -21.22 -10.52 8.07
N ASP A 526 -22.35 -11.20 8.00
CA ASP A 526 -22.46 -12.52 7.39
C ASP A 526 -22.67 -12.38 5.88
N ALA A 527 -22.00 -13.19 5.09
CA ALA A 527 -22.09 -13.09 3.63
C ALA A 527 -23.52 -13.32 3.11
N LYS A 528 -24.30 -14.19 3.76
CA LYS A 528 -25.67 -14.52 3.38
C LYS A 528 -26.69 -13.59 4.02
N ASP A 529 -26.56 -13.36 5.32
CA ASP A 529 -27.59 -12.70 6.13
C ASP A 529 -27.38 -11.18 6.22
N GLY A 530 -26.22 -10.69 5.77
CA GLY A 530 -25.88 -9.27 5.83
C GLY A 530 -25.31 -8.85 7.18
N GLN A 531 -25.48 -7.58 7.55
CA GLN A 531 -24.92 -7.02 8.78
C GLN A 531 -25.61 -7.62 10.01
N LEU A 532 -24.81 -8.23 10.89
CA LEU A 532 -25.24 -8.84 12.14
C LEU A 532 -25.17 -7.88 13.30
N GLU A 533 -24.04 -7.16 13.42
CA GLU A 533 -23.76 -6.24 14.53
C GLU A 533 -22.88 -5.09 14.02
N ASN A 534 -22.97 -3.94 14.66
CA ASN A 534 -22.09 -2.80 14.46
C ASN A 534 -21.87 -2.04 15.77
N GLY A 535 -20.87 -1.19 15.78
CA GLY A 535 -20.60 -0.35 16.95
C GLY A 535 -19.38 0.54 16.75
N LYS A 536 -18.93 1.11 17.86
CA LYS A 536 -17.75 1.95 17.95
C LYS A 536 -16.80 1.38 18.98
N ILE A 537 -15.50 1.54 18.72
CA ILE A 537 -14.45 1.18 19.66
C ILE A 537 -13.56 2.38 19.93
N SER A 538 -13.28 2.63 21.21
CA SER A 538 -12.48 3.78 21.62
C SER A 538 -10.99 3.54 21.34
N ILE A 539 -10.32 4.54 20.78
CA ILE A 539 -8.85 4.53 20.62
C ILE A 539 -8.15 4.41 21.97
N LYS A 540 -8.67 5.07 23.01
CA LYS A 540 -8.11 4.97 24.37
C LYS A 540 -8.14 3.53 24.89
N GLU A 541 -9.23 2.80 24.64
CA GLU A 541 -9.34 1.39 24.99
C GLU A 541 -8.29 0.54 24.25
N LEU A 542 -8.16 0.75 22.94
CA LEU A 542 -7.21 -0.01 22.11
C LEU A 542 -5.75 0.22 22.49
N ILE A 543 -5.38 1.42 22.95
CA ILE A 543 -4.03 1.72 23.41
C ILE A 543 -3.67 0.88 24.65
N GLU A 544 -4.63 0.61 25.51
CA GLU A 544 -4.42 -0.17 26.73
C GLU A 544 -4.47 -1.69 26.50
N LEU A 545 -4.96 -2.16 25.35
CA LEU A 545 -4.97 -3.59 25.02
C LEU A 545 -3.59 -4.09 24.60
N GLN A 546 -3.33 -5.37 24.83
CA GLN A 546 -2.23 -6.11 24.22
C GLN A 546 -2.56 -6.47 22.76
N PRO A 547 -1.55 -6.78 21.92
CA PRO A 547 -1.75 -7.24 20.54
C PRO A 547 -2.45 -8.61 20.40
N TYR A 548 -2.93 -9.20 21.45
CA TYR A 548 -3.45 -10.57 21.46
C TYR A 548 -4.61 -10.74 22.44
#